data_5ad94c04b6d1a190a26346e48c903b3b
#
_entry.id   5ad94c04b6d1a190a26346e48c903b3b
#
_cell.length_a   1.000
_cell.length_b   1.000
_cell.length_c   1.000
_cell.angle_alpha   90.00
_cell.angle_beta   90.00
_cell.angle_gamma   90.00
#
_symmetry.space_group_name_H-M   'P 1'
#
loop_
_entity.id
_entity.type
_entity.pdbx_description
1 polymer ?
#
loop_
_entity_poly.entity_id
_entity_poly.type
_entity_poly.pdbx_seq_one_letter_code
_entity_poly.pdbx_strand_id
1 'polypeptide(L)'
;MKKIWTLFLTFLKIGAFTFGGGYAMIALLEDEFLSKKKWLDKEEFLNMVAIAESTPGPVAVNSATYLGYRLAGVPGAFAATAAVCLPSFFVIYLISLFFDQFLSLTYVDYAFRGIRVCVVYLIFSVNPGGISHRGIPRSEER
;
A
#
# COMPACT_ATOMS: atom_id res chain seq x y z
N MET A 1 -22.01 5.97 15.69
CA MET A 1 -21.01 5.11 16.39
C MET A 1 -20.88 3.72 15.77
N LYS A 2 -21.96 2.99 15.47
CA LYS A 2 -21.85 1.64 14.86
C LYS A 2 -21.12 1.61 13.51
N LYS A 3 -21.33 2.62 12.65
CA LYS A 3 -20.64 2.69 11.34
C LYS A 3 -19.11 2.87 11.47
N ILE A 4 -18.65 3.71 12.40
CA ILE A 4 -17.21 3.96 12.63
C ILE A 4 -16.54 2.67 13.16
N TRP A 5 -17.18 1.97 14.06
CA TRP A 5 -16.67 0.70 14.59
C TRP A 5 -16.59 -0.38 13.51
N THR A 6 -17.62 -0.50 12.68
CA THR A 6 -17.59 -1.43 11.54
C THR A 6 -16.50 -1.07 10.54
N LEU A 7 -16.32 0.22 10.26
CA LEU A 7 -15.27 0.75 9.40
C LEU A 7 -13.89 0.41 9.96
N PHE A 8 -13.67 0.67 11.25
CA PHE A 8 -12.42 0.37 11.95
C PHE A 8 -12.07 -1.13 11.84
N LEU A 9 -12.99 -2.02 12.18
CA LEU A 9 -12.77 -3.46 12.11
C LEU A 9 -12.50 -3.94 10.67
N THR A 10 -13.19 -3.36 9.69
CA THR A 10 -12.98 -3.69 8.28
C THR A 10 -11.58 -3.32 7.83
N PHE A 11 -11.14 -2.09 8.11
CA PHE A 11 -9.81 -1.65 7.75
C PHE A 11 -8.70 -2.32 8.57
N LEU A 12 -8.95 -2.66 9.81
CA LEU A 12 -8.04 -3.47 10.61
C LEU A 12 -7.81 -4.85 9.99
N LYS A 13 -8.90 -5.50 9.56
CA LYS A 13 -8.83 -6.78 8.85
C LYS A 13 -8.08 -6.65 7.53
N ILE A 14 -8.41 -5.66 6.71
CA ILE A 14 -7.73 -5.42 5.44
C ILE A 14 -6.25 -5.15 5.69
N GLY A 15 -5.88 -4.29 6.64
CA GLY A 15 -4.48 -4.00 7.00
C GLY A 15 -3.71 -5.21 7.50
N ALA A 16 -4.37 -6.12 8.24
CA ALA A 16 -3.75 -7.34 8.73
C ALA A 16 -3.51 -8.40 7.65
N PHE A 17 -4.38 -8.48 6.65
CA PHE A 17 -4.31 -9.49 5.59
C PHE A 17 -3.68 -8.99 4.29
N THR A 18 -3.37 -7.71 4.18
CA THR A 18 -2.73 -7.16 2.99
C THR A 18 -1.20 -7.26 3.12
N PHE A 19 -0.65 -8.37 2.68
CA PHE A 19 0.79 -8.52 2.49
C PHE A 19 1.11 -8.27 1.01
N GLY A 20 1.90 -7.23 0.71
CA GLY A 20 2.59 -7.14 -0.57
C GLY A 20 2.11 -6.14 -1.60
N GLY A 21 1.47 -5.03 -1.22
CA GLY A 21 1.34 -3.87 -2.11
C GLY A 21 -0.08 -3.41 -2.44
N GLY A 22 -0.18 -2.20 -3.03
CA GLY A 22 -1.41 -1.46 -3.20
C GLY A 22 -2.52 -2.16 -4.01
N TYR A 23 -2.16 -2.90 -5.05
CA TYR A 23 -3.16 -3.54 -5.92
C TYR A 23 -3.92 -4.70 -5.26
N ALA A 24 -3.25 -5.50 -4.43
CA ALA A 24 -3.92 -6.56 -3.67
C ALA A 24 -4.95 -5.98 -2.70
N MET A 25 -4.64 -4.84 -2.11
CA MET A 25 -5.57 -4.13 -1.23
C MET A 25 -6.76 -3.54 -1.98
N ILE A 26 -6.58 -3.01 -3.19
CA ILE A 26 -7.66 -2.49 -4.02
C ILE A 26 -8.71 -3.59 -4.27
N ALA A 27 -8.28 -4.80 -4.60
CA ALA A 27 -9.19 -5.95 -4.78
C ALA A 27 -9.96 -6.31 -3.50
N LEU A 28 -9.30 -6.26 -2.33
CA LEU A 28 -9.96 -6.49 -1.04
C LEU A 28 -10.96 -5.39 -0.68
N LEU A 29 -10.63 -4.13 -1.00
CA LEU A 29 -11.54 -3.00 -0.82
C LEU A 29 -12.76 -3.13 -1.73
N GLU A 30 -12.58 -3.53 -2.99
CA GLU A 30 -13.65 -3.76 -3.95
C GLU A 30 -14.61 -4.84 -3.42
N ASP A 31 -14.10 -5.99 -3.02
CA ASP A 31 -14.90 -7.08 -2.46
C ASP A 31 -15.67 -6.66 -1.21
N GLU A 32 -15.02 -5.95 -0.30
CA GLU A 32 -15.64 -5.58 0.98
C GLU A 32 -16.66 -4.44 0.84
N PHE A 33 -16.37 -3.39 0.04
CA PHE A 33 -17.20 -2.18 -0.03
C PHE A 33 -18.22 -2.19 -1.16
N LEU A 34 -17.93 -2.84 -2.30
CA LEU A 34 -18.90 -2.98 -3.40
C LEU A 34 -19.75 -4.24 -3.24
N SER A 35 -19.10 -5.40 -3.06
CA SER A 35 -19.81 -6.70 -3.11
C SER A 35 -20.53 -6.99 -1.81
N LYS A 36 -19.86 -6.91 -0.65
CA LYS A 36 -20.39 -7.31 0.63
C LYS A 36 -21.23 -6.23 1.30
N LYS A 37 -20.69 -5.04 1.46
CA LYS A 37 -21.35 -3.94 2.19
C LYS A 37 -22.21 -3.06 1.30
N LYS A 38 -21.92 -3.00 0.00
CA LYS A 38 -22.62 -2.14 -0.97
C LYS A 38 -22.72 -0.68 -0.51
N TRP A 39 -21.60 -0.18 0.06
CA TRP A 39 -21.52 1.20 0.56
C TRP A 39 -21.07 2.19 -0.52
N LEU A 40 -20.46 1.67 -1.59
CA LEU A 40 -20.02 2.42 -2.75
C LEU A 40 -20.55 1.76 -4.01
N ASP A 41 -20.77 2.57 -5.04
CA ASP A 41 -20.95 2.09 -6.40
C ASP A 41 -19.58 1.95 -7.12
N LYS A 42 -19.60 1.39 -8.31
CA LYS A 42 -18.39 1.12 -9.08
C LYS A 42 -17.68 2.41 -9.50
N GLU A 43 -18.43 3.43 -9.84
CA GLU A 43 -17.89 4.73 -10.27
C GLU A 43 -17.21 5.45 -9.11
N GLU A 44 -17.87 5.52 -7.96
CA GLU A 44 -17.30 6.09 -6.73
C GLU A 44 -16.03 5.34 -6.30
N PHE A 45 -16.01 4.02 -6.45
CA PHE A 45 -14.84 3.22 -6.12
C PHE A 45 -13.65 3.53 -7.05
N LEU A 46 -13.87 3.61 -8.35
CA LEU A 46 -12.82 3.96 -9.31
C LEU A 46 -12.28 5.37 -9.07
N ASN A 47 -13.16 6.33 -8.76
CA ASN A 47 -12.74 7.69 -8.39
C ASN A 47 -11.88 7.71 -7.12
N MET A 48 -12.24 6.91 -6.11
CA MET A 48 -11.43 6.75 -4.91
C MET A 48 -10.04 6.19 -5.22
N VAL A 49 -9.96 5.16 -6.06
CA VAL A 49 -8.67 4.56 -6.45
C VAL A 49 -7.81 5.59 -7.18
N ALA A 50 -8.37 6.32 -8.13
CA ALA A 50 -7.65 7.36 -8.87
C ALA A 50 -7.11 8.47 -7.95
N ILE A 51 -7.89 8.91 -6.96
CA ILE A 51 -7.45 9.89 -5.96
C ILE A 51 -6.36 9.31 -5.06
N ALA A 52 -6.52 8.07 -4.61
CA ALA A 52 -5.55 7.43 -3.73
C ALA A 52 -4.20 7.19 -4.42
N GLU A 53 -4.18 6.89 -5.72
CA GLU A 53 -2.97 6.73 -6.52
C GLU A 53 -2.31 8.07 -6.87
N SER A 54 -3.10 9.13 -7.09
CA SER A 54 -2.58 10.48 -7.37
C SER A 54 -2.02 11.17 -6.13
N THR A 55 -2.39 10.71 -4.94
CA THR A 55 -1.94 11.31 -3.67
C THR A 55 -0.62 10.69 -3.24
N PRO A 56 0.43 11.48 -2.96
CA PRO A 56 1.68 10.97 -2.45
C PRO A 56 1.49 10.18 -1.15
N GLY A 57 1.92 8.90 -1.13
CA GLY A 57 1.83 8.04 0.04
C GLY A 57 1.33 6.62 -0.28
N PRO A 58 1.26 5.74 0.71
CA PRO A 58 0.74 4.38 0.51
C PRO A 58 -0.73 4.42 0.09
N VAL A 59 -1.06 3.80 -1.03
CA VAL A 59 -2.44 3.73 -1.56
C VAL A 59 -3.42 3.20 -0.51
N ALA A 60 -2.98 2.25 0.30
CA ALA A 60 -3.72 1.71 1.42
C ALA A 60 -4.21 2.77 2.42
N VAL A 61 -3.30 3.64 2.83
CA VAL A 61 -3.57 4.71 3.80
C VAL A 61 -4.45 5.79 3.17
N ASN A 62 -4.14 6.18 1.93
CA ASN A 62 -4.90 7.18 1.19
C ASN A 62 -6.35 6.72 0.96
N SER A 63 -6.56 5.46 0.54
CA SER A 63 -7.89 4.87 0.36
C SER A 63 -8.66 4.77 1.67
N ALA A 64 -8.00 4.36 2.76
CA ALA A 64 -8.63 4.29 4.07
C ALA A 64 -9.07 5.67 4.58
N THR A 65 -8.22 6.67 4.41
CA THR A 65 -8.52 8.06 4.79
C THR A 65 -9.70 8.59 3.98
N TYR A 66 -9.68 8.41 2.66
CA TYR A 66 -10.76 8.86 1.78
C TYR A 66 -12.10 8.21 2.13
N LEU A 67 -12.12 6.87 2.20
CA LEU A 67 -13.34 6.12 2.55
C LEU A 67 -13.83 6.45 3.95
N GLY A 68 -12.93 6.57 4.90
CA GLY A 68 -13.25 6.95 6.26
C GLY A 68 -13.93 8.30 6.32
N TYR A 69 -13.38 9.28 5.61
CA TYR A 69 -13.95 10.62 5.52
C TYR A 69 -15.32 10.63 4.83
N ARG A 70 -15.44 9.94 3.72
CA ARG A 70 -16.68 9.83 2.94
C ARG A 70 -17.83 9.21 3.74
N LEU A 71 -17.55 8.18 4.53
CA LEU A 71 -18.56 7.39 5.24
C LEU A 71 -18.93 7.95 6.62
N ALA A 72 -18.01 8.61 7.31
CA ALA A 72 -18.22 9.07 8.68
C ALA A 72 -17.48 10.39 9.03
N GLY A 73 -17.08 11.17 8.02
CA GLY A 73 -16.39 12.45 8.21
C GLY A 73 -15.00 12.30 8.83
N VAL A 74 -14.52 13.38 9.47
CA VAL A 74 -13.18 13.43 10.08
C VAL A 74 -12.91 12.29 11.06
N PRO A 75 -13.82 11.96 12.01
CA PRO A 75 -13.58 10.84 12.93
C PRO A 75 -13.52 9.49 12.21
N GLY A 76 -14.25 9.33 11.11
CA GLY A 76 -14.19 8.14 10.26
C GLY A 76 -12.85 8.01 9.55
N ALA A 77 -12.32 9.11 9.00
CA ALA A 77 -11.01 9.15 8.38
C ALA A 77 -9.91 8.74 9.35
N PHE A 78 -9.91 9.34 10.54
CA PHE A 78 -8.93 9.01 11.58
C PHE A 78 -9.01 7.53 12.00
N ALA A 79 -10.23 7.02 12.25
CA ALA A 79 -10.45 5.65 12.66
C ALA A 79 -10.00 4.63 11.59
N ALA A 80 -10.32 4.88 10.32
CA ALA A 80 -9.94 4.01 9.21
C ALA A 80 -8.42 3.99 8.98
N THR A 81 -7.79 5.16 8.99
CA THR A 81 -6.34 5.31 8.84
C THR A 81 -5.58 4.64 9.97
N ALA A 82 -5.98 4.88 11.22
CA ALA A 82 -5.40 4.23 12.39
C ALA A 82 -5.54 2.70 12.30
N ALA A 83 -6.70 2.21 11.88
CA ALA A 83 -6.97 0.78 11.75
C ALA A 83 -6.05 0.08 10.74
N VAL A 84 -5.75 0.72 9.59
CA VAL A 84 -4.82 0.17 8.60
C VAL A 84 -3.38 0.16 9.10
N CYS A 85 -2.97 1.19 9.85
CA CYS A 85 -1.60 1.31 10.35
C CYS A 85 -1.31 0.41 11.56
N LEU A 86 -2.32 0.13 12.40
CA LEU A 86 -2.14 -0.62 13.65
C LEU A 86 -1.52 -2.02 13.46
N PRO A 87 -1.95 -2.88 12.53
CA PRO A 87 -1.35 -4.20 12.35
C PRO A 87 0.13 -4.11 11.99
N SER A 88 0.49 -3.22 11.06
CA SER A 88 1.88 -3.01 10.64
C SER A 88 2.75 -2.48 11.79
N PHE A 89 2.22 -1.50 12.54
CA PHE A 89 2.90 -0.97 13.72
C PHE A 89 3.15 -2.06 14.76
N PHE A 90 2.14 -2.90 15.03
CA PHE A 90 2.26 -3.98 16.03
C PHE A 90 3.29 -5.03 15.60
N VAL A 91 3.32 -5.42 14.33
CA VAL A 91 4.32 -6.37 13.80
C VAL A 91 5.73 -5.79 13.90
N ILE A 92 5.93 -4.52 13.50
CA ILE A 92 7.24 -3.86 13.59
C ILE A 92 7.67 -3.73 15.06
N TYR A 93 6.75 -3.39 15.95
CA TYR A 93 7.01 -3.30 17.40
C TYR A 93 7.46 -4.65 17.97
N LEU A 94 6.77 -5.75 17.65
CA LEU A 94 7.16 -7.09 18.07
C LEU A 94 8.55 -7.47 17.55
N ILE A 95 8.82 -7.20 16.26
CA ILE A 95 10.15 -7.46 15.69
C ILE A 95 11.21 -6.63 16.41
N SER A 96 10.93 -5.38 16.75
CA SER A 96 11.84 -4.50 17.46
C SER A 96 12.19 -5.01 18.86
N LEU A 97 11.25 -5.61 19.57
CA LEU A 97 11.53 -6.21 20.90
C LEU A 97 12.49 -7.39 20.84
N PHE A 98 12.49 -8.14 19.75
CA PHE A 98 13.35 -9.31 19.54
C PHE A 98 14.48 -9.03 18.55
N PHE A 99 14.71 -7.75 18.21
CA PHE A 99 15.58 -7.36 17.12
C PHE A 99 17.02 -7.84 17.29
N ASP A 100 17.58 -7.73 18.48
CA ASP A 100 18.95 -8.17 18.78
C ASP A 100 19.10 -9.70 18.67
N GLN A 101 18.11 -10.45 19.12
CA GLN A 101 18.08 -11.91 18.98
C GLN A 101 17.81 -12.34 17.52
N PHE A 102 17.01 -11.56 16.79
CA PHE A 102 16.67 -11.82 15.39
C PHE A 102 17.87 -11.55 14.46
N LEU A 103 18.64 -10.48 14.71
CA LEU A 103 19.86 -10.17 13.97
C LEU A 103 21.03 -11.09 14.28
N SER A 104 21.03 -11.73 15.46
CA SER A 104 22.08 -12.71 15.80
C SER A 104 21.97 -14.00 14.96
N LEU A 105 20.84 -14.22 14.29
CA LEU A 105 20.68 -15.32 13.33
C LEU A 105 21.44 -14.99 12.04
N THR A 106 22.52 -15.67 11.81
CA THR A 106 23.41 -15.50 10.64
C THR A 106 22.65 -15.49 9.30
N TYR A 107 21.59 -16.29 9.19
CA TYR A 107 20.74 -16.35 8.00
C TYR A 107 19.96 -15.04 7.75
N VAL A 108 19.56 -14.34 8.80
CA VAL A 108 18.84 -13.07 8.71
C VAL A 108 19.76 -11.96 8.23
N ASP A 109 21.01 -11.90 8.72
CA ASP A 109 22.01 -10.94 8.25
C ASP A 109 22.30 -11.13 6.75
N TYR A 110 22.49 -12.37 6.31
CA TYR A 110 22.67 -12.66 4.88
C TYR A 110 21.46 -12.28 4.02
N ALA A 111 20.24 -12.51 4.51
CA ALA A 111 19.02 -12.11 3.79
C ALA A 111 18.93 -10.58 3.65
N PHE A 112 19.19 -9.84 4.71
CA PHE A 112 19.20 -8.37 4.66
C PHE A 112 20.30 -7.80 3.75
N ARG A 113 21.48 -8.41 3.72
CA ARG A 113 22.56 -8.03 2.79
C ARG A 113 22.12 -8.29 1.33
N GLY A 114 21.49 -9.43 1.05
CA GLY A 114 20.94 -9.74 -0.27
C GLY A 114 19.87 -8.75 -0.71
N ILE A 115 18.92 -8.41 0.16
CA ILE A 115 17.86 -7.42 -0.12
C ILE A 115 18.46 -6.05 -0.41
N ARG A 116 19.45 -5.59 0.36
CA ARG A 116 20.12 -4.30 0.11
C ARG A 116 20.74 -4.26 -1.27
N VAL A 117 21.44 -5.30 -1.69
CA VAL A 117 22.06 -5.38 -3.03
C VAL A 117 20.99 -5.34 -4.12
N CYS A 118 19.90 -6.11 -3.97
CA CYS A 118 18.78 -6.10 -4.91
C CYS A 118 18.11 -4.73 -5.03
N VAL A 119 17.88 -4.04 -3.91
CA VAL A 119 17.28 -2.69 -3.91
C VAL A 119 18.18 -1.69 -4.60
N VAL A 120 19.49 -1.70 -4.32
CA VAL A 120 20.46 -0.83 -4.99
C VAL A 120 20.48 -1.11 -6.50
N TYR A 121 20.52 -2.39 -6.89
CA TYR A 121 20.46 -2.78 -8.31
C TYR A 121 19.19 -2.28 -8.99
N LEU A 122 18.02 -2.46 -8.36
CA LEU A 122 16.75 -1.98 -8.90
C LEU A 122 16.72 -0.47 -9.07
N ILE A 123 17.21 0.30 -8.09
CA ILE A 123 17.28 1.76 -8.19
C ILE A 123 18.15 2.19 -9.37
N PHE A 124 19.31 1.58 -9.55
CA PHE A 124 20.17 1.88 -10.70
C PHE A 124 19.61 1.40 -12.02
N SER A 125 18.90 0.26 -12.04
CA SER A 125 18.29 -0.31 -13.24
C SER A 125 17.08 0.50 -13.74
N VAL A 126 16.34 1.14 -12.84
CA VAL A 126 15.16 1.97 -13.15
C VAL A 126 15.55 3.42 -13.44
N ASN A 127 16.85 3.78 -13.29
CA ASN A 127 17.31 5.14 -13.56
C ASN A 127 17.07 5.51 -15.04
N PRO A 128 16.23 6.54 -15.35
CA PRO A 128 15.85 6.89 -16.72
C PRO A 128 17.00 7.43 -17.59
N GLY A 129 18.20 7.61 -17.02
CA GLY A 129 19.42 7.94 -17.76
C GLY A 129 20.03 6.79 -18.54
N GLY A 130 19.54 5.55 -18.36
CA GLY A 130 20.04 4.37 -19.08
C GLY A 130 19.29 4.03 -20.38
N ILE A 131 18.25 4.78 -20.76
CA ILE A 131 17.65 4.68 -22.10
C ILE A 131 18.48 5.55 -23.05
N SER A 132 19.71 5.10 -23.29
CA SER A 132 20.49 5.55 -24.43
C SER A 132 19.66 5.37 -25.68
N HIS A 133 19.45 6.45 -26.41
CA HIS A 133 19.00 6.50 -27.78
C HIS A 133 19.61 5.36 -28.61
N ARG A 134 18.93 4.21 -28.69
CA ARG A 134 19.08 3.36 -29.85
C ARG A 134 18.39 4.08 -30.99
N GLY A 135 19.23 4.64 -31.87
CA GLY A 135 18.87 5.45 -33.00
C GLY A 135 17.67 4.88 -33.77
N ILE A 136 16.68 5.71 -33.91
CA ILE A 136 15.72 5.60 -34.99
C ILE A 136 16.52 5.81 -36.27
N PRO A 137 16.66 4.83 -37.17
CA PRO A 137 17.27 5.08 -38.47
C PRO A 137 16.39 6.10 -39.20
N ARG A 138 16.94 7.26 -39.47
CA ARG A 138 16.40 8.20 -40.46
C ARG A 138 16.32 7.46 -41.78
N SER A 139 15.14 6.97 -42.13
CA SER A 139 14.86 6.57 -43.48
C SER A 139 14.82 7.82 -44.35
N GLU A 140 15.73 7.81 -45.29
CA GLU A 140 15.96 8.81 -46.34
C GLU A 140 14.71 9.35 -46.97
N GLU A 141 14.60 10.68 -47.00
CA GLU A 141 13.89 11.42 -48.03
C GLU A 141 14.59 11.23 -49.38
N ARG A 142 13.90 10.64 -50.31
CA ARG A 142 14.05 10.90 -51.73
C ARG A 142 12.68 10.87 -52.40
#